data_163c746d58c2a0b8de203cd8609457ef
#
_entry.id   163c746d58c2a0b8de203cd8609457ef
#
_cell.length_a   1.000
_cell.length_b   1.000
_cell.length_c   1.000
_cell.angle_alpha   90.00
_cell.angle_beta   90.00
_cell.angle_gamma   90.00
#
_symmetry.space_group_name_H-M   'P 1'
#
loop_
_entity.id
_entity.type
_entity.pdbx_description
1 polymer ?
#
loop_
_entity_poly.entity_id
_entity_poly.type
_entity_poly.pdbx_seq_one_letter_code
_entity_poly.pdbx_strand_id
1 'polypeptide(L)'
;MHTAPHTACSDARSMRALLLIALLVGCNSTNPGKPSGDDQPQPDAPTSKLDAPTPPPPDATTYRYLCDAPLPVNATLPAQPALPAAGCPVLAPGSNTITSGGKTRSFLLVEPASFAPTETLPVLFLWHWIGGDANDFLVRGEVQAAADEQRFLAIIPVSEGATVFGTSLNTKWPFDITQLPTRMDEEFLFFDDMLACAEQQLHINQSCVSTIGVSAGALFTDQLIQARANMLASFVSLSGGVNDVIIKPWTGTGAHKPPGVVLWGGDGPPSMDGNKDILGCFGLGMDFSVASRDMETGLVADGHFIVECRHNCGHVEPPLDTPPGESKFASMWEFAMNHPFWLASGQSPYTQTGLPPSMPAWCSIGAGNSVPRSGDGCPAAENPCQY
;
A
#
# COMPACT_ATOMS: atom_id res chain seq x y z
N MET A 1 -58.42 -2.16 46.23
CA MET A 1 -58.60 -0.77 46.69
C MET A 1 -57.34 -0.02 46.36
N HIS A 2 -57.55 1.04 45.59
CA HIS A 2 -56.68 2.17 45.28
C HIS A 2 -55.45 1.89 44.41
N THR A 3 -55.50 2.21 43.19
CA THR A 3 -55.48 3.46 42.38
C THR A 3 -54.05 3.84 41.94
N ALA A 4 -53.83 3.74 40.64
CA ALA A 4 -52.74 4.39 39.93
C ALA A 4 -52.89 5.93 39.97
N PRO A 5 -51.86 6.67 39.66
CA PRO A 5 -52.01 7.53 38.51
C PRO A 5 -50.86 7.56 37.51
N HIS A 6 -51.30 7.92 36.32
CA HIS A 6 -50.55 8.34 35.16
C HIS A 6 -49.77 9.65 35.39
N THR A 7 -48.64 9.80 34.69
CA THR A 7 -48.16 11.06 34.10
C THR A 7 -46.95 10.72 33.27
N ALA A 8 -46.90 10.99 32.11
CA ALA A 8 -47.02 12.07 31.13
C ALA A 8 -45.69 12.15 30.33
N CYS A 9 -45.82 11.96 29.06
CA CYS A 9 -44.81 12.24 28.00
C CYS A 9 -44.25 13.66 28.15
N SER A 10 -42.97 13.81 27.90
CA SER A 10 -42.42 15.06 27.39
C SER A 10 -41.49 14.81 26.21
N ASP A 11 -41.99 15.21 25.06
CA ASP A 11 -41.24 15.38 23.81
C ASP A 11 -40.12 16.41 24.01
N ALA A 12 -38.94 16.05 23.58
CA ALA A 12 -37.89 16.99 23.26
C ALA A 12 -37.54 16.89 21.79
N ARG A 13 -38.15 17.76 21.00
CA ARG A 13 -37.85 17.93 19.57
C ARG A 13 -36.53 18.63 19.39
N SER A 14 -35.69 17.95 18.67
CA SER A 14 -34.67 18.34 17.72
C SER A 14 -34.77 19.77 17.18
N MET A 15 -33.70 20.53 17.34
CA MET A 15 -33.40 21.70 16.50
C MET A 15 -32.35 21.33 15.45
N ARG A 16 -32.83 21.13 14.24
CA ARG A 16 -32.00 21.20 13.03
C ARG A 16 -31.89 22.66 12.62
N ALA A 17 -30.67 23.19 12.59
CA ALA A 17 -30.39 24.46 11.93
C ALA A 17 -30.00 24.19 10.48
N LEU A 18 -30.90 24.45 9.56
CA LEU A 18 -30.63 24.63 8.13
C LEU A 18 -30.06 26.02 7.91
N LEU A 19 -28.90 26.13 7.31
CA LEU A 19 -28.44 27.36 6.69
C LEU A 19 -28.44 27.18 5.17
N LEU A 20 -29.50 27.65 4.54
CA LEU A 20 -29.62 27.87 3.09
C LEU A 20 -29.09 29.27 2.80
N ILE A 21 -28.03 29.37 1.98
CA ILE A 21 -27.70 30.62 1.29
C ILE A 21 -27.83 30.35 -0.22
N ALA A 22 -28.91 30.88 -0.78
CA ALA A 22 -29.11 31.01 -2.19
C ALA A 22 -28.59 32.37 -2.65
N LEU A 23 -27.72 32.39 -3.63
CA LEU A 23 -27.39 33.58 -4.40
C LEU A 23 -27.58 33.29 -5.86
N LEU A 24 -28.69 33.81 -6.39
CA LEU A 24 -29.03 33.99 -7.80
C LEU A 24 -28.38 35.28 -8.29
N VAL A 25 -27.61 35.24 -9.36
CA VAL A 25 -27.43 36.32 -10.34
C VAL A 25 -27.13 35.61 -11.64
N GLY A 26 -27.94 35.60 -12.59
CA GLY A 26 -28.52 36.59 -13.48
C GLY A 26 -27.70 36.59 -14.76
N CYS A 27 -28.20 35.82 -15.80
CA CYS A 27 -27.72 35.89 -17.18
C CYS A 27 -28.00 37.26 -17.79
N ASN A 28 -27.13 37.77 -18.63
CA ASN A 28 -27.58 38.36 -19.89
C ASN A 28 -26.52 38.29 -20.99
N SER A 29 -26.88 37.70 -22.05
CA SER A 29 -26.22 37.64 -23.35
C SER A 29 -26.43 38.92 -24.15
N THR A 30 -25.42 39.39 -24.82
CA THR A 30 -25.61 39.95 -26.19
C THR A 30 -24.25 40.00 -26.89
N ASN A 31 -24.17 39.31 -28.02
CA ASN A 31 -23.22 39.56 -29.09
C ASN A 31 -23.81 40.64 -29.99
N PRO A 32 -23.06 41.58 -30.56
CA PRO A 32 -22.67 41.38 -31.95
C PRO A 32 -21.34 42.07 -32.37
N GLY A 33 -20.73 41.58 -33.43
CA GLY A 33 -20.03 42.37 -34.40
C GLY A 33 -18.50 42.24 -34.46
N LYS A 34 -18.04 41.50 -35.44
CA LYS A 34 -16.74 41.57 -36.06
C LYS A 34 -16.62 42.92 -36.81
N PRO A 35 -15.42 43.56 -36.86
CA PRO A 35 -14.72 43.56 -38.12
C PRO A 35 -13.19 43.28 -38.03
N SER A 36 -12.74 42.93 -39.21
CA SER A 36 -11.45 42.56 -39.69
C SER A 36 -10.35 43.64 -39.54
N GLY A 37 -9.10 43.16 -39.43
CA GLY A 37 -7.92 43.84 -39.94
C GLY A 37 -6.91 44.20 -38.85
N ASP A 38 -5.80 43.52 -38.84
CA ASP A 38 -4.48 44.06 -39.16
C ASP A 38 -3.41 43.01 -38.74
N ASP A 39 -2.68 42.58 -39.75
CA ASP A 39 -1.45 41.79 -39.63
C ASP A 39 -0.38 42.61 -38.90
N GLN A 40 -0.03 42.17 -37.68
CA GLN A 40 1.27 42.51 -37.07
C GLN A 40 2.08 41.24 -36.85
N PRO A 41 3.36 41.21 -37.21
CA PRO A 41 4.21 40.06 -36.99
C PRO A 41 4.44 39.87 -35.49
N GLN A 42 4.03 38.68 -35.00
CA GLN A 42 4.27 38.21 -33.63
C GLN A 42 5.78 37.96 -33.49
N PRO A 43 6.45 38.44 -32.41
CA PRO A 43 7.84 38.09 -32.17
C PRO A 43 7.99 36.62 -31.88
N ASP A 44 8.98 36.00 -32.50
CA ASP A 44 9.33 34.59 -32.34
C ASP A 44 9.42 34.22 -30.86
N ALA A 45 8.68 33.19 -30.47
CA ALA A 45 8.78 32.57 -29.18
C ALA A 45 10.20 31.97 -29.00
N PRO A 46 10.82 32.11 -27.81
CA PRO A 46 12.12 31.51 -27.59
C PRO A 46 12.07 30.02 -27.82
N THR A 47 12.92 29.52 -28.71
CA THR A 47 13.13 28.10 -28.95
C THR A 47 13.42 27.42 -27.61
N SER A 48 12.50 26.59 -27.16
CA SER A 48 12.71 25.68 -26.04
C SER A 48 13.95 24.84 -26.36
N LYS A 49 14.97 24.89 -25.50
CA LYS A 49 16.04 23.89 -25.53
C LYS A 49 15.37 22.52 -25.52
N LEU A 50 15.57 21.75 -26.57
CA LEU A 50 15.27 20.34 -26.60
C LEU A 50 16.03 19.71 -25.42
N ASP A 51 15.31 19.31 -24.38
CA ASP A 51 15.88 18.50 -23.32
C ASP A 51 16.51 17.27 -23.99
N ALA A 52 17.76 16.97 -23.60
CA ALA A 52 18.44 15.80 -24.08
C ALA A 52 17.54 14.57 -23.83
N PRO A 53 17.39 13.66 -24.82
CA PRO A 53 16.55 12.49 -24.64
C PRO A 53 17.01 11.74 -23.38
N THR A 54 16.07 11.49 -22.47
CA THR A 54 16.32 10.61 -21.33
C THR A 54 16.84 9.30 -21.86
N PRO A 55 17.99 8.78 -21.38
CA PRO A 55 18.48 7.49 -21.82
C PRO A 55 17.37 6.45 -21.61
N PRO A 56 17.15 5.54 -22.57
CA PRO A 56 16.19 4.48 -22.40
C PRO A 56 16.53 3.68 -21.13
N PRO A 57 15.52 3.18 -20.39
CA PRO A 57 15.77 2.29 -19.27
C PRO A 57 16.61 1.10 -19.75
N PRO A 58 17.41 0.49 -18.85
CA PRO A 58 18.16 -0.73 -19.18
C PRO A 58 17.23 -1.73 -19.85
N ASP A 59 17.72 -2.38 -20.90
CA ASP A 59 16.94 -3.36 -21.66
C ASP A 59 16.50 -4.49 -20.70
N ALA A 60 15.20 -4.53 -20.39
CA ALA A 60 14.59 -5.52 -19.50
C ALA A 60 14.78 -6.97 -20.01
N THR A 61 15.25 -7.16 -21.23
CA THR A 61 15.55 -8.48 -21.79
C THR A 61 16.83 -9.11 -21.26
N THR A 62 17.68 -8.34 -20.58
CA THR A 62 18.99 -8.80 -20.08
C THR A 62 18.95 -9.24 -18.62
N TYR A 63 17.98 -8.76 -17.85
CA TYR A 63 17.84 -9.02 -16.41
C TYR A 63 16.50 -9.69 -16.12
N ARG A 64 16.46 -10.55 -15.10
CA ARG A 64 15.20 -11.17 -14.67
C ARG A 64 14.22 -10.12 -14.19
N TYR A 65 14.71 -9.18 -13.37
CA TYR A 65 13.95 -8.06 -12.85
C TYR A 65 14.73 -6.75 -13.01
N LEU A 66 14.03 -5.61 -12.98
CA LEU A 66 14.72 -4.32 -13.03
C LEU A 66 15.57 -4.05 -11.79
N CYS A 67 15.26 -4.65 -10.65
CA CYS A 67 16.10 -4.60 -9.45
C CYS A 67 17.45 -5.33 -9.61
N ASP A 68 17.59 -6.21 -10.60
CA ASP A 68 18.87 -6.86 -10.94
C ASP A 68 19.70 -6.01 -11.91
N ALA A 69 19.10 -4.98 -12.50
CA ALA A 69 19.78 -4.13 -13.45
C ALA A 69 20.75 -3.16 -12.75
N PRO A 70 21.88 -2.82 -13.38
CA PRO A 70 22.78 -1.84 -12.84
C PRO A 70 22.08 -0.48 -12.70
N LEU A 71 22.44 0.24 -11.63
CA LEU A 71 21.90 1.57 -11.37
C LEU A 71 22.19 2.50 -12.56
N PRO A 72 21.17 3.15 -13.15
CA PRO A 72 21.38 4.10 -14.22
C PRO A 72 22.27 5.28 -13.79
N VAL A 73 23.04 5.81 -14.74
CA VAL A 73 23.84 7.03 -14.49
C VAL A 73 22.89 8.19 -14.13
N ASN A 74 23.19 8.88 -13.06
CA ASN A 74 22.35 9.97 -12.51
C ASN A 74 20.96 9.51 -11.99
N ALA A 75 20.79 8.25 -11.63
CA ALA A 75 19.58 7.76 -10.98
C ALA A 75 19.32 8.54 -9.68
N THR A 76 18.03 8.83 -9.44
CA THR A 76 17.59 9.30 -8.13
C THR A 76 17.67 8.16 -7.12
N LEU A 77 18.31 8.41 -5.99
CA LEU A 77 18.42 7.43 -4.90
C LEU A 77 17.37 7.70 -3.81
N PRO A 78 16.91 6.67 -3.11
CA PRO A 78 16.05 6.83 -1.95
C PRO A 78 16.77 7.56 -0.81
N ALA A 79 15.97 8.20 0.04
CA ALA A 79 16.48 8.71 1.30
C ALA A 79 16.92 7.56 2.21
N GLN A 80 18.00 7.77 2.96
CA GLN A 80 18.52 6.78 3.88
C GLN A 80 18.08 7.11 5.31
N PRO A 81 17.59 6.15 6.09
CA PRO A 81 17.27 6.38 7.48
C PRO A 81 18.55 6.55 8.32
N ALA A 82 18.43 7.30 9.40
CA ALA A 82 19.51 7.39 10.38
C ALA A 82 19.64 6.07 11.17
N LEU A 83 20.87 5.73 11.56
CA LEU A 83 21.09 4.58 12.45
C LEU A 83 20.37 4.78 13.79
N PRO A 84 19.80 3.71 14.37
CA PRO A 84 19.18 3.78 15.69
C PRO A 84 20.16 4.28 16.75
N ALA A 85 19.67 5.11 17.67
CA ALA A 85 20.51 5.70 18.73
C ALA A 85 21.21 4.65 19.61
N ALA A 86 20.61 3.48 19.76
CA ALA A 86 21.18 2.35 20.50
C ALA A 86 22.20 1.55 19.68
N GLY A 87 22.41 1.89 18.41
CA GLY A 87 23.19 1.09 17.45
C GLY A 87 22.43 -0.12 16.94
N CYS A 88 22.99 -0.76 15.91
CA CYS A 88 22.42 -1.96 15.33
C CYS A 88 22.92 -3.22 16.04
N PRO A 89 22.03 -4.19 16.35
CA PRO A 89 22.45 -5.53 16.75
C PRO A 89 23.13 -6.22 15.56
N VAL A 90 23.85 -7.30 15.83
CA VAL A 90 24.32 -8.19 14.74
C VAL A 90 23.09 -8.90 14.17
N LEU A 91 22.82 -8.69 12.86
CA LEU A 91 21.74 -9.34 12.17
C LEU A 91 22.11 -10.75 11.72
N ALA A 92 21.15 -11.66 11.79
CA ALA A 92 21.29 -13.03 11.32
C ALA A 92 19.93 -13.53 10.77
N PRO A 93 19.93 -14.50 9.87
CA PRO A 93 18.68 -15.16 9.43
C PRO A 93 17.87 -15.68 10.61
N GLY A 94 16.55 -15.51 10.56
CA GLY A 94 15.62 -15.84 11.63
C GLY A 94 15.30 -14.67 12.55
N SER A 95 15.08 -14.92 13.84
CA SER A 95 14.60 -13.91 14.78
C SER A 95 15.72 -12.96 15.20
N ASN A 96 15.45 -11.66 15.05
CA ASN A 96 16.33 -10.57 15.47
C ASN A 96 15.60 -9.68 16.48
N THR A 97 16.39 -9.00 17.31
CA THR A 97 15.89 -8.04 18.30
C THR A 97 16.68 -6.75 18.20
N ILE A 98 15.96 -5.63 18.16
CA ILE A 98 16.52 -4.28 18.04
C ILE A 98 15.94 -3.38 19.12
N THR A 99 16.67 -2.35 19.53
CA THR A 99 16.12 -1.27 20.35
C THR A 99 15.69 -0.12 19.42
N SER A 100 14.38 0.08 19.29
CA SER A 100 13.78 1.14 18.49
C SER A 100 12.93 2.04 19.37
N GLY A 101 13.17 3.34 19.32
CA GLY A 101 12.44 4.30 20.16
C GLY A 101 12.57 4.04 21.67
N GLY A 102 13.64 3.41 22.11
CA GLY A 102 13.86 3.02 23.51
C GLY A 102 13.12 1.74 23.93
N LYS A 103 12.43 1.06 23.01
CA LYS A 103 11.71 -0.20 23.23
C LYS A 103 12.45 -1.37 22.57
N THR A 104 12.39 -2.54 23.18
CA THR A 104 12.84 -3.78 22.55
C THR A 104 11.81 -4.26 21.54
N ARG A 105 12.19 -4.33 20.28
CA ARG A 105 11.35 -4.77 19.17
C ARG A 105 11.98 -5.97 18.48
N SER A 106 11.17 -6.77 17.81
CA SER A 106 11.65 -7.99 17.14
C SER A 106 11.15 -8.06 15.71
N PHE A 107 11.89 -8.75 14.85
CA PHE A 107 11.51 -9.07 13.47
C PHE A 107 12.18 -10.37 13.02
N LEU A 108 11.65 -10.99 11.98
CA LEU A 108 12.31 -12.08 11.29
C LEU A 108 13.07 -11.51 10.07
N LEU A 109 14.30 -11.97 9.90
CA LEU A 109 15.08 -11.75 8.68
C LEU A 109 15.12 -13.08 7.90
N VAL A 110 14.67 -13.01 6.64
CA VAL A 110 14.72 -14.15 5.72
C VAL A 110 15.69 -13.80 4.61
N GLU A 111 16.68 -14.66 4.44
CA GLU A 111 17.66 -14.57 3.38
C GLU A 111 17.54 -15.79 2.47
N PRO A 112 17.85 -15.68 1.17
CA PRO A 112 17.99 -16.88 0.33
C PRO A 112 18.95 -17.89 0.96
N ALA A 113 18.61 -19.18 0.93
CA ALA A 113 19.41 -20.26 1.54
C ALA A 113 20.86 -20.30 1.03
N SER A 114 21.09 -19.79 -0.15
CA SER A 114 22.43 -19.62 -0.70
C SER A 114 22.48 -18.38 -1.60
N PHE A 115 23.41 -17.48 -1.35
CA PHE A 115 23.71 -16.34 -2.22
C PHE A 115 25.20 -15.98 -2.11
N ALA A 116 25.71 -15.33 -3.15
CA ALA A 116 27.10 -14.90 -3.14
C ALA A 116 27.30 -13.74 -2.14
N PRO A 117 28.42 -13.68 -1.41
CA PRO A 117 28.68 -12.58 -0.46
C PRO A 117 28.68 -11.18 -1.11
N THR A 118 28.82 -11.10 -2.42
CA THR A 118 28.82 -9.86 -3.19
C THR A 118 27.49 -9.59 -3.89
N GLU A 119 26.52 -10.49 -3.76
CA GLU A 119 25.20 -10.31 -4.35
C GLU A 119 24.45 -9.22 -3.58
N THR A 120 23.91 -8.27 -4.30
CA THR A 120 23.12 -7.18 -3.75
C THR A 120 21.64 -7.52 -3.94
N LEU A 121 20.89 -7.66 -2.84
CA LEU A 121 19.53 -8.16 -2.87
C LEU A 121 18.51 -7.05 -2.59
N PRO A 122 17.36 -7.03 -3.27
CA PRO A 122 16.19 -6.24 -2.90
C PRO A 122 15.68 -6.59 -1.50
N VAL A 123 14.97 -5.66 -0.85
CA VAL A 123 14.40 -5.85 0.49
C VAL A 123 12.89 -5.68 0.46
N LEU A 124 12.18 -6.65 1.00
CA LEU A 124 10.73 -6.63 1.15
C LEU A 124 10.35 -6.58 2.63
N PHE A 125 9.66 -5.51 3.07
CA PHE A 125 9.03 -5.43 4.37
C PHE A 125 7.63 -6.04 4.32
N LEU A 126 7.34 -7.04 5.17
CA LEU A 126 6.12 -7.83 5.12
C LEU A 126 5.30 -7.66 6.41
N TRP A 127 4.10 -7.06 6.32
CA TRP A 127 3.26 -6.71 7.45
C TRP A 127 2.07 -7.65 7.55
N HIS A 128 1.99 -8.42 8.65
CA HIS A 128 1.00 -9.46 8.85
C HIS A 128 -0.40 -8.92 9.25
N TRP A 129 -1.43 -9.73 9.09
CA TRP A 129 -2.83 -9.45 9.37
C TRP A 129 -3.18 -9.53 10.87
N ILE A 130 -4.43 -9.17 11.22
CA ILE A 130 -4.89 -9.04 12.61
C ILE A 130 -4.85 -10.36 13.41
N GLY A 131 -5.19 -11.48 12.80
CA GLY A 131 -5.16 -12.81 13.41
C GLY A 131 -3.82 -13.53 13.29
N GLY A 132 -2.84 -12.95 12.57
CA GLY A 132 -1.54 -13.55 12.32
C GLY A 132 -0.40 -12.92 13.11
N ASP A 133 0.77 -13.48 12.89
CA ASP A 133 2.05 -12.97 13.37
C ASP A 133 3.14 -13.08 12.28
N ALA A 134 4.38 -12.75 12.62
CA ALA A 134 5.47 -12.79 11.66
C ALA A 134 5.77 -14.22 11.15
N ASN A 135 5.61 -15.26 11.99
CA ASN A 135 5.79 -16.64 11.56
C ASN A 135 4.65 -17.12 10.66
N ASP A 136 3.42 -16.67 10.94
CA ASP A 136 2.28 -16.97 10.07
C ASP A 136 2.50 -16.37 8.66
N PHE A 137 3.02 -15.15 8.58
CA PHE A 137 3.36 -14.56 7.28
C PHE A 137 4.48 -15.35 6.58
N LEU A 138 5.54 -15.70 7.31
CA LEU A 138 6.65 -16.50 6.79
C LEU A 138 6.16 -17.82 6.17
N VAL A 139 5.30 -18.54 6.90
CA VAL A 139 4.83 -19.89 6.50
C VAL A 139 3.78 -19.79 5.40
N ARG A 140 2.73 -18.96 5.57
CA ARG A 140 1.61 -18.87 4.62
C ARG A 140 1.98 -18.15 3.33
N GLY A 141 2.90 -17.19 3.42
CA GLY A 141 3.47 -16.50 2.26
C GLY A 141 4.54 -17.31 1.53
N GLU A 142 4.92 -18.49 2.04
CA GLU A 142 6.03 -19.31 1.50
C GLU A 142 7.31 -18.48 1.31
N VAL A 143 7.55 -17.53 2.24
CA VAL A 143 8.52 -16.45 2.05
C VAL A 143 9.95 -16.98 1.87
N GLN A 144 10.33 -18.08 2.55
CA GLN A 144 11.65 -18.68 2.34
C GLN A 144 11.81 -19.21 0.91
N ALA A 145 10.80 -19.94 0.42
CA ALA A 145 10.82 -20.46 -0.96
C ALA A 145 10.84 -19.31 -1.97
N ALA A 146 10.05 -18.25 -1.72
CA ALA A 146 10.03 -17.05 -2.55
C ALA A 146 11.39 -16.34 -2.56
N ALA A 147 12.03 -16.18 -1.40
CA ALA A 147 13.36 -15.57 -1.29
C ALA A 147 14.43 -16.38 -2.03
N ASP A 148 14.37 -17.71 -1.94
CA ASP A 148 15.30 -18.61 -2.65
C ASP A 148 15.11 -18.51 -4.16
N GLU A 149 13.87 -18.43 -4.61
CA GLU A 149 13.49 -18.43 -6.03
C GLU A 149 13.70 -17.06 -6.66
N GLN A 150 13.23 -16.00 -6.03
CA GLN A 150 13.16 -14.66 -6.61
C GLN A 150 14.29 -13.73 -6.17
N ARG A 151 15.14 -14.17 -5.25
CA ARG A 151 16.36 -13.49 -4.83
C ARG A 151 16.12 -12.14 -4.13
N PHE A 152 15.48 -12.17 -2.96
CA PHE A 152 15.28 -10.99 -2.11
C PHE A 152 15.52 -11.31 -0.64
N LEU A 153 15.74 -10.28 0.16
CA LEU A 153 15.69 -10.33 1.62
C LEU A 153 14.28 -9.96 2.07
N ALA A 154 13.71 -10.70 3.01
CA ALA A 154 12.47 -10.28 3.65
C ALA A 154 12.70 -9.90 5.11
N ILE A 155 12.13 -8.77 5.52
CA ILE A 155 12.04 -8.33 6.91
C ILE A 155 10.58 -8.40 7.31
N ILE A 156 10.27 -9.25 8.31
CA ILE A 156 8.90 -9.49 8.77
C ILE A 156 8.80 -9.00 10.21
N PRO A 157 8.31 -7.76 10.44
CA PRO A 157 8.23 -7.19 11.78
C PRO A 157 7.26 -7.94 12.68
N VAL A 158 7.58 -8.04 13.97
CA VAL A 158 6.68 -8.53 15.01
C VAL A 158 5.94 -7.34 15.60
N SER A 159 4.62 -7.40 15.59
CA SER A 159 3.75 -6.35 16.10
C SER A 159 3.80 -6.27 17.65
N GLU A 160 3.82 -5.06 18.20
CA GLU A 160 3.56 -4.82 19.63
C GLU A 160 2.06 -4.72 19.96
N GLY A 161 1.23 -4.74 18.94
CA GLY A 161 -0.20 -4.53 19.07
C GLY A 161 -0.60 -3.05 19.02
N ALA A 162 -1.84 -2.84 18.65
CA ALA A 162 -2.52 -1.56 18.70
C ALA A 162 -3.98 -1.82 19.08
N THR A 163 -4.60 -0.91 19.83
CA THR A 163 -5.99 -1.06 20.28
C THR A 163 -6.85 0.05 19.70
N VAL A 164 -8.04 -0.30 19.22
CA VAL A 164 -9.02 0.65 18.69
C VAL A 164 -9.96 1.10 19.80
N PHE A 165 -10.15 2.41 19.97
CA PHE A 165 -11.07 3.02 20.95
C PHE A 165 -10.92 2.52 22.39
N GLY A 166 -9.72 2.05 22.77
CA GLY A 166 -9.50 1.49 24.10
C GLY A 166 -10.23 0.15 24.33
N THR A 167 -10.70 -0.51 23.27
CA THR A 167 -11.30 -1.85 23.31
C THR A 167 -10.23 -2.92 23.48
N SER A 168 -10.66 -4.17 23.69
CA SER A 168 -9.74 -5.32 23.68
C SER A 168 -9.31 -5.75 22.28
N LEU A 169 -9.82 -5.12 21.22
CA LEU A 169 -9.43 -5.45 19.84
C LEU A 169 -8.00 -5.03 19.56
N ASN A 170 -7.12 -6.02 19.42
CA ASN A 170 -5.74 -5.81 19.01
C ASN A 170 -5.64 -5.84 17.49
N THR A 171 -5.52 -4.67 16.89
CA THR A 171 -5.39 -4.51 15.43
C THR A 171 -3.99 -4.79 14.90
N LYS A 172 -3.05 -5.16 15.78
CA LYS A 172 -1.63 -5.37 15.49
C LYS A 172 -0.89 -4.08 15.13
N TRP A 173 -1.34 -3.35 14.14
CA TRP A 173 -0.69 -2.15 13.61
C TRP A 173 -1.56 -0.91 13.82
N PRO A 174 -0.96 0.28 14.04
CA PRO A 174 -1.70 1.53 14.18
C PRO A 174 -2.08 2.08 12.80
N PHE A 175 -3.33 1.98 12.42
CA PHE A 175 -3.86 2.55 11.17
C PHE A 175 -5.14 3.35 11.37
N ASP A 176 -5.73 3.28 12.56
CA ASP A 176 -7.03 3.87 12.84
C ASP A 176 -6.95 5.32 13.35
N ILE A 177 -8.05 6.06 13.20
CA ILE A 177 -8.14 7.47 13.55
C ILE A 177 -8.01 7.75 15.05
N THR A 178 -8.09 6.73 15.90
CA THR A 178 -7.98 6.88 17.36
C THR A 178 -6.54 6.75 17.85
N GLN A 179 -5.64 6.26 17.00
CA GLN A 179 -4.23 6.14 17.34
C GLN A 179 -3.57 7.52 17.41
N LEU A 180 -2.86 7.74 18.50
CA LEU A 180 -2.05 8.95 18.66
C LEU A 180 -0.95 8.99 17.58
N PRO A 181 -0.57 10.18 17.10
CA PRO A 181 0.56 10.32 16.19
C PRO A 181 1.83 9.63 16.70
N THR A 182 2.12 9.73 17.99
CA THR A 182 3.28 9.08 18.63
C THR A 182 3.29 7.56 18.45
N ARG A 183 2.12 6.90 18.46
CA ARG A 183 2.05 5.44 18.25
C ARG A 183 2.33 5.07 16.80
N MET A 184 1.91 5.91 15.84
CA MET A 184 2.28 5.78 14.43
C MET A 184 3.78 5.99 14.23
N ASP A 185 4.32 7.06 14.85
CA ASP A 185 5.74 7.42 14.74
C ASP A 185 6.66 6.32 15.29
N GLU A 186 6.23 5.58 16.33
CA GLU A 186 6.95 4.41 16.85
C GLU A 186 7.12 3.31 15.79
N GLU A 187 6.07 3.03 15.00
CA GLU A 187 6.15 2.00 13.94
C GLU A 187 6.94 2.50 12.73
N PHE A 188 6.80 3.77 12.38
CA PHE A 188 7.62 4.36 11.32
C PHE A 188 9.11 4.37 11.71
N LEU A 189 9.42 4.70 12.95
CA LEU A 189 10.79 4.62 13.46
C LEU A 189 11.31 3.18 13.48
N PHE A 190 10.46 2.21 13.82
CA PHE A 190 10.85 0.80 13.78
C PHE A 190 11.19 0.34 12.36
N PHE A 191 10.41 0.77 11.35
CA PHE A 191 10.77 0.55 9.95
C PHE A 191 12.12 1.19 9.60
N ASP A 192 12.32 2.46 9.97
CA ASP A 192 13.55 3.19 9.71
C ASP A 192 14.76 2.49 10.34
N ASP A 193 14.66 2.07 11.60
CA ASP A 193 15.72 1.42 12.35
C ASP A 193 16.10 0.04 11.77
N MET A 194 15.09 -0.77 11.35
CA MET A 194 15.35 -2.05 10.69
C MET A 194 16.04 -1.85 9.35
N LEU A 195 15.57 -0.90 8.54
CA LEU A 195 16.18 -0.60 7.23
C LEU A 195 17.61 -0.12 7.40
N ALA A 196 17.87 0.84 8.30
CA ALA A 196 19.20 1.35 8.57
C ALA A 196 20.19 0.24 8.99
N CYS A 197 19.74 -0.69 9.83
CA CYS A 197 20.58 -1.81 10.26
C CYS A 197 20.82 -2.83 9.14
N ALA A 198 19.82 -3.07 8.29
CA ALA A 198 20.00 -3.91 7.11
C ALA A 198 21.00 -3.28 6.12
N GLU A 199 20.88 -1.98 5.86
CA GLU A 199 21.83 -1.24 5.01
C GLU A 199 23.26 -1.26 5.54
N GLN A 200 23.41 -1.20 6.85
CA GLN A 200 24.75 -1.20 7.47
C GLN A 200 25.45 -2.57 7.38
N GLN A 201 24.69 -3.68 7.41
CA GLN A 201 25.27 -5.01 7.63
C GLN A 201 25.10 -5.98 6.48
N LEU A 202 24.09 -5.75 5.63
CA LEU A 202 23.72 -6.63 4.52
C LEU A 202 23.99 -5.94 3.19
N HIS A 203 24.28 -6.74 2.15
CA HIS A 203 24.40 -6.21 0.79
C HIS A 203 23.03 -6.02 0.16
N ILE A 204 22.35 -4.94 0.51
CA ILE A 204 21.02 -4.65 -0.01
C ILE A 204 21.05 -3.70 -1.21
N ASN A 205 20.09 -3.90 -2.13
CA ASN A 205 19.80 -2.93 -3.16
C ASN A 205 18.88 -1.84 -2.60
N GLN A 206 19.48 -0.73 -2.17
CA GLN A 206 18.76 0.41 -1.59
C GLN A 206 17.69 0.99 -2.52
N SER A 207 17.86 0.84 -3.84
CA SER A 207 16.86 1.27 -4.82
C SER A 207 15.67 0.31 -4.95
N CYS A 208 15.68 -0.82 -4.23
CA CYS A 208 14.66 -1.86 -4.30
C CYS A 208 14.18 -2.27 -2.91
N VAL A 209 13.78 -1.28 -2.13
CA VAL A 209 13.13 -1.48 -0.82
C VAL A 209 11.63 -1.31 -1.02
N SER A 210 10.86 -2.36 -0.82
CA SER A 210 9.40 -2.34 -1.03
C SER A 210 8.65 -2.81 0.22
N THR A 211 7.38 -2.46 0.31
CA THR A 211 6.52 -2.79 1.46
C THR A 211 5.27 -3.53 0.99
N ILE A 212 4.93 -4.61 1.68
CA ILE A 212 3.79 -5.49 1.35
C ILE A 212 3.02 -5.79 2.62
N GLY A 213 1.72 -5.56 2.60
CA GLY A 213 0.87 -5.83 3.74
C GLY A 213 -0.40 -6.60 3.37
N VAL A 214 -0.93 -7.31 4.36
CA VAL A 214 -2.19 -8.07 4.26
C VAL A 214 -3.14 -7.60 5.36
N SER A 215 -4.38 -7.22 5.02
CA SER A 215 -5.42 -6.82 5.98
C SER A 215 -4.94 -5.68 6.90
N ALA A 216 -4.87 -5.86 8.20
CA ALA A 216 -4.32 -4.87 9.13
C ALA A 216 -2.89 -4.42 8.76
N GLY A 217 -2.08 -5.34 8.25
CA GLY A 217 -0.75 -5.02 7.72
C GLY A 217 -0.81 -4.19 6.44
N ALA A 218 -1.81 -4.41 5.58
CA ALA A 218 -2.04 -3.57 4.40
C ALA A 218 -2.48 -2.17 4.79
N LEU A 219 -3.42 -2.05 5.74
CA LEU A 219 -3.83 -0.74 6.28
C LEU A 219 -2.64 0.04 6.85
N PHE A 220 -1.69 -0.65 7.49
CA PHE A 220 -0.46 0.00 7.95
C PHE A 220 0.50 0.32 6.79
N THR A 221 0.65 -0.58 5.80
CA THR A 221 1.41 -0.32 4.58
C THR A 221 0.94 0.97 3.91
N ASP A 222 -0.37 1.20 3.87
CA ASP A 222 -0.98 2.39 3.27
C ASP A 222 -0.67 3.67 4.05
N GLN A 223 -0.42 3.58 5.35
CA GLN A 223 0.08 4.69 6.16
C GLN A 223 1.60 4.86 5.98
N LEU A 224 2.35 3.76 5.90
CA LEU A 224 3.80 3.77 5.75
C LEU A 224 4.22 4.45 4.43
N ILE A 225 3.55 4.16 3.31
CA ILE A 225 3.86 4.79 2.03
C ILE A 225 3.61 6.30 2.05
N GLN A 226 2.63 6.79 2.81
CA GLN A 226 2.40 8.22 2.97
C GLN A 226 3.53 8.89 3.77
N ALA A 227 4.07 8.19 4.76
CA ALA A 227 5.10 8.71 5.64
C ALA A 227 6.54 8.49 5.12
N ARG A 228 6.78 7.48 4.30
CA ARG A 228 8.12 7.00 3.88
C ARG A 228 8.26 6.77 2.38
N ALA A 229 7.40 7.37 1.56
CA ALA A 229 7.50 7.26 0.11
C ALA A 229 8.91 7.53 -0.43
N ASN A 230 9.63 8.46 0.18
CA ASN A 230 10.99 8.82 -0.22
C ASN A 230 12.06 7.74 0.06
N MET A 231 11.69 6.64 0.71
CA MET A 231 12.55 5.47 0.99
C MET A 231 12.07 4.22 0.27
N LEU A 232 10.84 4.21 -0.25
CA LEU A 232 10.17 3.04 -0.77
C LEU A 232 10.10 3.05 -2.30
N ALA A 233 10.51 1.96 -2.90
CA ALA A 233 10.50 1.76 -4.35
C ALA A 233 9.09 1.44 -4.88
N SER A 234 8.35 0.57 -4.17
CA SER A 234 6.99 0.16 -4.52
C SER A 234 6.23 -0.35 -3.30
N PHE A 235 4.93 -0.62 -3.46
CA PHE A 235 4.12 -1.22 -2.41
C PHE A 235 3.09 -2.22 -2.96
N VAL A 236 2.64 -3.13 -2.09
CA VAL A 236 1.52 -4.04 -2.35
C VAL A 236 0.58 -4.01 -1.15
N SER A 237 -0.66 -3.60 -1.38
CA SER A 237 -1.73 -3.53 -0.38
C SER A 237 -2.79 -4.60 -0.69
N LEU A 238 -2.83 -5.64 0.14
CA LEU A 238 -3.75 -6.77 -0.01
C LEU A 238 -4.86 -6.66 1.03
N SER A 239 -6.05 -6.23 0.61
CA SER A 239 -7.18 -5.87 1.48
C SER A 239 -6.79 -4.79 2.50
N GLY A 240 -6.32 -3.65 1.98
CA GLY A 240 -5.99 -2.43 2.72
C GLY A 240 -6.93 -1.27 2.40
N GLY A 241 -6.39 -0.05 2.45
CA GLY A 241 -7.07 1.17 2.05
C GLY A 241 -7.04 2.29 3.08
N VAL A 242 -7.84 3.31 2.82
CA VAL A 242 -7.92 4.55 3.62
C VAL A 242 -9.38 5.03 3.73
N ASN A 243 -9.65 6.04 4.58
CA ASN A 243 -10.92 6.78 4.67
C ASN A 243 -12.16 5.99 5.12
N ASP A 244 -12.08 4.71 5.40
CA ASP A 244 -13.24 4.02 5.98
C ASP A 244 -13.45 4.47 7.44
N VAL A 245 -14.60 4.20 8.02
CA VAL A 245 -15.15 4.72 9.28
C VAL A 245 -14.11 4.94 10.39
N ILE A 246 -13.13 4.07 10.49
CA ILE A 246 -12.07 4.15 11.52
C ILE A 246 -10.66 4.24 10.94
N ILE A 247 -10.49 4.14 9.62
CA ILE A 247 -9.17 4.13 8.98
C ILE A 247 -8.74 5.58 8.69
N LYS A 248 -7.45 5.88 8.96
CA LYS A 248 -6.88 7.20 8.68
C LYS A 248 -7.02 7.58 7.21
N PRO A 249 -7.22 8.88 6.93
CA PRO A 249 -7.41 9.37 5.58
C PRO A 249 -6.11 9.33 4.76
N TRP A 250 -6.27 9.36 3.43
CA TRP A 250 -5.18 9.65 2.50
C TRP A 250 -4.72 11.10 2.65
N THR A 251 -3.42 11.29 2.80
CA THR A 251 -2.77 12.61 2.93
C THR A 251 -1.72 12.89 1.87
N GLY A 252 -1.48 11.92 0.98
CA GLY A 252 -0.48 11.99 -0.08
C GLY A 252 0.89 11.47 0.33
N THR A 253 1.76 11.29 -0.67
CA THR A 253 3.11 10.72 -0.49
C THR A 253 4.24 11.72 -0.71
N GLY A 254 3.94 13.00 -0.92
CA GLY A 254 4.97 13.99 -1.24
C GLY A 254 5.47 13.90 -2.70
N ALA A 255 6.77 14.10 -2.93
CA ALA A 255 7.32 14.21 -4.30
C ALA A 255 7.48 12.85 -5.00
N HIS A 256 7.94 11.82 -4.29
CA HIS A 256 8.06 10.47 -4.85
C HIS A 256 6.71 9.76 -4.80
N LYS A 257 6.38 9.06 -5.89
CA LYS A 257 5.12 8.35 -6.10
C LYS A 257 5.43 6.86 -6.34
N PRO A 258 5.60 6.06 -5.27
CA PRO A 258 5.86 4.62 -5.44
C PRO A 258 4.73 3.95 -6.24
N PRO A 259 5.04 3.17 -7.26
CA PRO A 259 4.06 2.32 -7.92
C PRO A 259 3.46 1.30 -6.95
N GLY A 260 2.19 0.95 -7.13
CA GLY A 260 1.52 0.05 -6.20
C GLY A 260 0.59 -0.97 -6.84
N VAL A 261 0.37 -2.08 -6.12
CA VAL A 261 -0.75 -2.99 -6.34
C VAL A 261 -1.77 -2.75 -5.22
N VAL A 262 -3.02 -2.55 -5.60
CA VAL A 262 -4.16 -2.47 -4.68
C VAL A 262 -5.09 -3.63 -5.00
N LEU A 263 -5.25 -4.53 -4.04
CA LEU A 263 -6.02 -5.76 -4.21
C LEU A 263 -7.05 -5.89 -3.09
N TRP A 264 -8.30 -6.20 -3.47
CA TRP A 264 -9.36 -6.49 -2.49
C TRP A 264 -10.35 -7.53 -3.00
N GLY A 265 -11.19 -8.04 -2.09
CA GLY A 265 -12.26 -8.98 -2.37
C GLY A 265 -13.62 -8.32 -2.56
N GLY A 266 -14.46 -8.96 -3.36
CA GLY A 266 -15.89 -8.82 -3.38
C GLY A 266 -16.51 -7.49 -3.76
N ASP A 267 -16.75 -7.31 -5.05
CA ASP A 267 -17.75 -6.36 -5.59
C ASP A 267 -19.07 -7.08 -5.93
N GLY A 268 -19.44 -8.12 -5.19
CA GLY A 268 -20.73 -8.76 -5.38
C GLY A 268 -21.88 -7.76 -5.13
N PRO A 269 -23.01 -7.85 -5.87
CA PRO A 269 -24.16 -7.03 -5.56
C PRO A 269 -24.57 -7.19 -4.10
N PRO A 270 -25.23 -6.20 -3.48
CA PRO A 270 -25.60 -6.22 -2.05
C PRO A 270 -26.39 -7.49 -1.62
N SER A 271 -26.95 -8.22 -2.56
CA SER A 271 -27.63 -9.50 -2.31
C SER A 271 -26.71 -10.71 -2.17
N MET A 272 -25.41 -10.56 -2.37
CA MET A 272 -24.40 -11.63 -2.19
C MET A 272 -23.50 -11.29 -1.00
N ASP A 273 -24.07 -11.17 0.17
CA ASP A 273 -23.38 -10.75 1.41
C ASP A 273 -22.18 -11.62 1.81
N GLY A 274 -22.01 -12.80 1.21
CA GLY A 274 -20.90 -13.71 1.47
C GLY A 274 -19.57 -13.38 0.79
N ASN A 275 -19.57 -12.45 -0.18
CA ASN A 275 -18.40 -12.20 -1.03
C ASN A 275 -17.83 -10.79 -0.90
N LYS A 276 -18.29 -9.99 0.05
CA LYS A 276 -17.73 -8.66 0.33
C LYS A 276 -16.46 -8.77 1.14
N ASP A 277 -15.50 -7.94 0.82
CA ASP A 277 -14.27 -7.79 1.61
C ASP A 277 -14.55 -6.95 2.87
N ILE A 278 -15.30 -7.55 3.79
CA ILE A 278 -15.72 -6.92 5.04
C ILE A 278 -15.23 -7.74 6.22
N LEU A 279 -14.61 -7.06 7.16
CA LEU A 279 -14.29 -7.59 8.47
C LEU A 279 -15.15 -6.90 9.54
N GLY A 280 -15.95 -7.68 10.26
CA GLY A 280 -16.73 -7.20 11.39
C GLY A 280 -16.26 -7.81 12.71
N CYS A 281 -15.71 -6.99 13.60
CA CYS A 281 -15.29 -7.42 14.94
C CYS A 281 -15.87 -6.49 16.00
N PHE A 282 -16.50 -7.06 17.04
CA PHE A 282 -16.98 -6.30 18.20
C PHE A 282 -17.90 -5.11 17.87
N GLY A 283 -18.69 -5.24 16.80
CA GLY A 283 -19.60 -4.16 16.36
C GLY A 283 -18.93 -3.09 15.51
N LEU A 284 -17.66 -3.23 15.22
CA LEU A 284 -16.93 -2.41 14.23
C LEU A 284 -16.83 -3.20 12.92
N GLY A 285 -17.21 -2.56 11.82
CA GLY A 285 -17.06 -3.12 10.47
C GLY A 285 -16.09 -2.28 9.66
N MET A 286 -15.18 -2.95 8.94
CA MET A 286 -14.32 -2.35 7.95
C MET A 286 -14.67 -2.93 6.58
N ASP A 287 -14.96 -2.07 5.62
CA ASP A 287 -15.22 -2.46 4.22
C ASP A 287 -13.97 -2.15 3.38
N PHE A 288 -13.14 -3.16 3.19
CA PHE A 288 -11.88 -3.02 2.45
C PHE A 288 -12.12 -2.70 0.98
N SER A 289 -13.26 -3.04 0.42
CA SER A 289 -13.59 -2.66 -0.96
C SER A 289 -13.86 -1.16 -1.08
N VAL A 290 -14.43 -0.53 -0.06
CA VAL A 290 -14.61 0.93 0.02
C VAL A 290 -13.26 1.60 0.29
N ALA A 291 -12.55 1.15 1.32
CA ALA A 291 -11.26 1.71 1.72
C ALA A 291 -10.20 1.65 0.61
N SER A 292 -10.15 0.54 -0.14
CA SER A 292 -9.23 0.38 -1.28
C SER A 292 -9.56 1.33 -2.44
N ARG A 293 -10.84 1.51 -2.79
CA ARG A 293 -11.24 2.48 -3.83
C ARG A 293 -10.96 3.93 -3.42
N ASP A 294 -11.16 4.26 -2.14
CA ASP A 294 -10.79 5.58 -1.62
C ASP A 294 -9.28 5.81 -1.70
N MET A 295 -8.49 4.78 -1.40
CA MET A 295 -7.05 4.82 -1.57
C MET A 295 -6.65 5.02 -3.03
N GLU A 296 -7.24 4.27 -3.95
CA GLU A 296 -6.98 4.42 -5.40
C GLU A 296 -7.32 5.82 -5.89
N THR A 297 -8.43 6.40 -5.40
CA THR A 297 -8.78 7.79 -5.71
C THR A 297 -7.68 8.75 -5.29
N GLY A 298 -7.12 8.57 -4.10
CA GLY A 298 -6.00 9.37 -3.61
C GLY A 298 -4.72 9.14 -4.42
N LEU A 299 -4.38 7.89 -4.69
CA LEU A 299 -3.19 7.51 -5.47
C LEU A 299 -3.22 8.08 -6.88
N VAL A 300 -4.37 7.97 -7.58
CA VAL A 300 -4.54 8.52 -8.92
C VAL A 300 -4.44 10.05 -8.91
N ALA A 301 -5.09 10.71 -7.95
CA ALA A 301 -5.00 12.17 -7.80
C ALA A 301 -3.56 12.65 -7.55
N ASP A 302 -2.76 11.87 -6.86
CA ASP A 302 -1.35 12.14 -6.59
C ASP A 302 -0.42 11.75 -7.77
N GLY A 303 -0.91 11.01 -8.76
CA GLY A 303 -0.14 10.59 -9.94
C GLY A 303 0.68 9.31 -9.75
N HIS A 304 0.25 8.40 -8.89
CA HIS A 304 0.84 7.07 -8.78
C HIS A 304 0.46 6.17 -9.95
N PHE A 305 1.39 5.30 -10.36
CA PHE A 305 1.05 4.12 -11.14
C PHE A 305 0.46 3.07 -10.21
N ILE A 306 -0.69 2.50 -10.58
CA ILE A 306 -1.33 1.43 -9.82
C ILE A 306 -1.76 0.27 -10.72
N VAL A 307 -1.73 -0.92 -10.13
CA VAL A 307 -2.39 -2.13 -10.62
C VAL A 307 -3.54 -2.43 -9.67
N GLU A 308 -4.76 -2.43 -10.19
CA GLU A 308 -5.96 -2.81 -9.46
C GLU A 308 -6.22 -4.31 -9.65
N CYS A 309 -6.51 -5.02 -8.56
CA CYS A 309 -6.90 -6.43 -8.59
C CYS A 309 -8.15 -6.65 -7.74
N ARG A 310 -9.18 -7.27 -8.34
CA ARG A 310 -10.44 -7.57 -7.61
C ARG A 310 -10.79 -9.04 -7.68
N HIS A 311 -10.93 -9.69 -6.51
CA HIS A 311 -11.39 -11.07 -6.45
C HIS A 311 -12.79 -11.18 -5.84
N ASN A 312 -13.40 -12.38 -5.92
CA ASN A 312 -14.79 -12.64 -5.51
C ASN A 312 -14.89 -13.44 -4.20
N CYS A 313 -13.86 -13.45 -3.37
CA CYS A 313 -13.79 -14.34 -2.22
C CYS A 313 -14.06 -13.69 -0.85
N GLY A 314 -14.31 -12.39 -0.79
CA GLY A 314 -14.46 -11.67 0.47
C GLY A 314 -13.12 -11.47 1.20
N HIS A 315 -13.15 -11.26 2.53
CA HIS A 315 -11.94 -11.05 3.33
C HIS A 315 -11.24 -12.36 3.67
N VAL A 316 -10.42 -12.84 2.75
CA VAL A 316 -9.67 -14.11 2.86
C VAL A 316 -8.27 -13.93 2.27
N GLU A 317 -7.42 -14.92 2.42
CA GLU A 317 -6.17 -14.99 1.66
C GLU A 317 -6.47 -14.78 0.18
N PRO A 318 -5.77 -13.86 -0.52
CA PRO A 318 -6.04 -13.61 -1.93
C PRO A 318 -5.93 -14.89 -2.77
N PRO A 319 -6.93 -15.20 -3.61
CA PRO A 319 -6.93 -16.41 -4.44
C PRO A 319 -6.05 -16.23 -5.69
N LEU A 320 -4.76 -15.96 -5.45
CA LEU A 320 -3.78 -15.82 -6.53
C LEU A 320 -3.44 -17.21 -7.09
N ASP A 321 -3.45 -17.33 -8.40
CA ASP A 321 -2.96 -18.52 -9.07
C ASP A 321 -1.44 -18.56 -8.94
N THR A 322 -0.92 -19.68 -8.42
CA THR A 322 0.53 -19.89 -8.32
C THR A 322 1.01 -20.55 -9.59
N PRO A 323 1.89 -19.93 -10.37
CA PRO A 323 2.48 -20.58 -11.54
C PRO A 323 3.22 -21.86 -11.14
N PRO A 324 3.26 -22.90 -11.99
CA PRO A 324 3.95 -24.15 -11.68
C PRO A 324 5.43 -23.93 -11.36
N GLY A 325 5.86 -24.36 -10.18
CA GLY A 325 7.24 -24.24 -9.72
C GLY A 325 7.58 -22.91 -9.06
N GLU A 326 6.58 -22.04 -8.82
CA GLU A 326 6.75 -20.79 -8.12
C GLU A 326 6.04 -20.82 -6.76
N SER A 327 6.46 -19.93 -5.86
CA SER A 327 5.85 -19.73 -4.56
C SER A 327 4.54 -18.95 -4.67
N LYS A 328 3.71 -19.03 -3.63
CA LYS A 328 2.54 -18.16 -3.49
C LYS A 328 2.94 -16.69 -3.66
N PHE A 329 2.03 -15.89 -4.14
CA PHE A 329 2.23 -14.46 -4.34
C PHE A 329 3.39 -14.10 -5.31
N ALA A 330 3.86 -15.05 -6.13
CA ALA A 330 4.95 -14.81 -7.08
C ALA A 330 4.77 -13.53 -7.90
N SER A 331 3.55 -13.24 -8.37
CA SER A 331 3.23 -12.00 -9.10
C SER A 331 3.40 -10.73 -8.26
N MET A 332 3.19 -10.80 -6.95
CA MET A 332 3.37 -9.66 -6.04
C MET A 332 4.84 -9.40 -5.75
N TRP A 333 5.63 -10.48 -5.58
CA TRP A 333 7.08 -10.36 -5.46
C TRP A 333 7.68 -9.82 -6.76
N GLU A 334 7.28 -10.35 -7.91
CA GLU A 334 7.71 -9.87 -9.23
C GLU A 334 7.38 -8.39 -9.44
N PHE A 335 6.19 -7.94 -9.02
CA PHE A 335 5.83 -6.53 -9.08
C PHE A 335 6.84 -5.69 -8.30
N ALA A 336 7.15 -6.06 -7.05
CA ALA A 336 8.12 -5.33 -6.24
C ALA A 336 9.51 -5.28 -6.87
N MET A 337 9.95 -6.39 -7.47
CA MET A 337 11.27 -6.52 -8.10
C MET A 337 11.40 -5.74 -9.42
N ASN A 338 10.28 -5.41 -10.06
CA ASN A 338 10.27 -4.67 -11.32
C ASN A 338 10.05 -3.15 -11.15
N HIS A 339 10.01 -2.65 -9.90
CA HIS A 339 9.77 -1.23 -9.64
C HIS A 339 10.85 -0.64 -8.74
N PRO A 340 12.10 -0.52 -9.22
CA PRO A 340 13.15 0.16 -8.45
C PRO A 340 12.87 1.66 -8.29
N PHE A 341 13.34 2.25 -7.21
CA PHE A 341 13.16 3.65 -6.83
C PHE A 341 13.64 4.65 -7.90
N TRP A 342 14.63 4.27 -8.71
CA TRP A 342 15.17 5.13 -9.75
C TRP A 342 14.25 5.29 -10.98
N LEU A 343 13.15 4.57 -11.07
CA LEU A 343 12.12 4.86 -12.07
C LEU A 343 11.58 6.27 -11.85
N ALA A 344 11.18 6.91 -12.94
CA ALA A 344 10.54 8.22 -12.81
C ALA A 344 9.29 8.10 -11.91
N SER A 345 9.13 9.06 -11.01
CA SER A 345 8.04 9.07 -10.02
C SER A 345 6.68 8.85 -10.69
N GLY A 346 5.91 7.89 -10.18
CA GLY A 346 4.60 7.53 -10.74
C GLY A 346 4.64 6.74 -12.06
N GLN A 347 5.82 6.28 -12.49
CA GLN A 347 5.95 5.49 -13.72
C GLN A 347 6.18 4.01 -13.42
N SER A 348 5.84 3.17 -14.41
CA SER A 348 6.05 1.73 -14.38
C SER A 348 6.44 1.22 -15.77
N PRO A 349 7.32 0.23 -15.87
CA PRO A 349 7.59 -0.46 -17.14
C PRO A 349 6.33 -1.08 -17.73
N TYR A 350 5.38 -1.48 -16.89
CA TYR A 350 4.12 -2.10 -17.31
C TYR A 350 3.22 -1.18 -18.14
N THR A 351 3.44 0.13 -18.10
CA THR A 351 2.74 1.07 -18.99
C THR A 351 3.06 0.78 -20.46
N GLN A 352 4.26 0.29 -20.76
CA GLN A 352 4.71 0.00 -22.12
C GLN A 352 4.56 -1.47 -22.49
N THR A 353 4.84 -2.38 -21.54
CA THR A 353 4.87 -3.83 -21.77
C THR A 353 3.53 -4.51 -21.53
N GLY A 354 2.60 -3.86 -20.83
CA GLY A 354 1.45 -4.52 -20.20
C GLY A 354 1.84 -5.26 -18.93
N LEU A 355 0.85 -5.83 -18.24
CA LEU A 355 1.07 -6.69 -17.08
C LEU A 355 1.78 -7.99 -17.50
N PRO A 356 2.70 -8.50 -16.66
CA PRO A 356 3.36 -9.78 -16.94
C PRO A 356 2.37 -10.95 -16.88
N PRO A 357 2.64 -12.07 -17.56
CA PRO A 357 1.77 -13.25 -17.57
C PRO A 357 1.54 -13.88 -16.17
N SER A 358 2.44 -13.64 -15.22
CA SER A 358 2.33 -14.04 -13.82
C SER A 358 1.22 -13.28 -13.07
N MET A 359 0.90 -12.06 -13.52
CA MET A 359 -0.15 -11.26 -12.91
C MET A 359 -1.53 -11.85 -13.28
N PRO A 360 -2.44 -12.05 -12.30
CA PRO A 360 -3.76 -12.60 -12.57
C PRO A 360 -4.53 -11.81 -13.63
N ALA A 361 -5.24 -12.52 -14.50
CA ALA A 361 -6.02 -11.92 -15.59
C ALA A 361 -7.16 -10.99 -15.10
N TRP A 362 -7.50 -11.06 -13.82
CA TRP A 362 -8.47 -10.19 -13.16
C TRP A 362 -7.81 -8.93 -12.53
N CYS A 363 -6.52 -8.71 -12.76
CA CYS A 363 -5.82 -7.47 -12.47
C CYS A 363 -5.74 -6.60 -13.72
N SER A 364 -5.67 -5.29 -13.55
CA SER A 364 -5.51 -4.33 -14.64
C SER A 364 -4.73 -3.09 -14.21
N ILE A 365 -4.13 -2.40 -15.16
CA ILE A 365 -3.47 -1.12 -14.91
C ILE A 365 -4.53 -0.03 -14.73
N GLY A 366 -4.43 0.72 -13.65
CA GLY A 366 -5.27 1.87 -13.30
C GLY A 366 -6.56 1.52 -12.56
N ALA A 367 -7.03 2.46 -11.74
CA ALA A 367 -8.23 2.33 -10.93
C ALA A 367 -9.50 2.12 -11.79
N GLY A 368 -10.38 1.24 -11.35
CA GLY A 368 -11.65 0.94 -12.00
C GLY A 368 -11.53 0.10 -13.28
N ASN A 369 -10.34 -0.35 -13.65
CA ASN A 369 -10.10 -1.05 -14.90
C ASN A 369 -10.08 -2.58 -14.75
N SER A 370 -9.94 -3.12 -13.55
CA SER A 370 -9.91 -4.57 -13.34
C SER A 370 -11.28 -5.21 -13.58
N VAL A 371 -11.25 -6.44 -14.05
CA VAL A 371 -12.46 -7.26 -14.18
C VAL A 371 -12.53 -8.18 -12.95
N PRO A 372 -13.62 -8.18 -12.17
CA PRO A 372 -13.71 -9.04 -11.00
C PRO A 372 -13.45 -10.51 -11.35
N ARG A 373 -12.65 -11.19 -10.53
CA ARG A 373 -12.47 -12.64 -10.63
C ARG A 373 -13.83 -13.34 -10.55
N SER A 374 -14.08 -14.30 -11.42
CA SER A 374 -15.35 -15.06 -11.49
C SER A 374 -15.20 -16.54 -11.19
N GLY A 375 -14.00 -16.99 -10.82
CA GLY A 375 -13.72 -18.41 -10.54
C GLY A 375 -14.28 -18.87 -9.21
N ASP A 376 -14.49 -20.18 -9.09
CA ASP A 376 -14.75 -20.89 -7.82
C ASP A 376 -13.43 -21.13 -7.08
N GLY A 377 -13.47 -21.66 -5.87
CA GLY A 377 -12.26 -22.04 -5.13
C GLY A 377 -11.71 -20.91 -4.29
N CYS A 378 -12.57 -20.24 -3.53
CA CYS A 378 -12.12 -19.30 -2.50
C CYS A 378 -11.45 -20.03 -1.33
N PRO A 379 -10.35 -19.53 -0.79
CA PRO A 379 -9.79 -19.98 0.48
C PRO A 379 -10.82 -19.89 1.60
N ALA A 380 -10.68 -20.75 2.61
CA ALA A 380 -11.56 -20.71 3.77
C ALA A 380 -11.45 -19.37 4.50
N ALA A 381 -12.59 -18.77 4.82
CA ALA A 381 -12.61 -17.58 5.65
C ALA A 381 -12.14 -17.94 7.07
N GLU A 382 -11.19 -17.18 7.59
CA GLU A 382 -10.80 -17.22 8.99
C GLU A 382 -11.65 -16.21 9.77
N ASN A 383 -11.95 -16.52 11.03
CA ASN A 383 -12.57 -15.54 11.91
C ASN A 383 -11.49 -14.81 12.71
N PRO A 384 -11.00 -13.67 12.23
CA PRO A 384 -9.90 -12.92 12.87
C PRO A 384 -10.31 -12.30 14.21
N CYS A 385 -11.60 -12.37 14.57
CA CYS A 385 -12.13 -11.82 15.82
C CYS A 385 -12.05 -12.80 17.01
N GLN A 386 -11.50 -14.00 16.79
CA GLN A 386 -11.37 -15.05 17.83
C GLN A 386 -9.99 -15.06 18.50
N TYR A 387 -9.09 -14.13 18.15
CA TYR A 387 -7.72 -14.07 18.68
C TYR A 387 -7.51 -12.92 19.65
#